data_bfe9e153dd370179d0402f8233c70bd9
#
_entry.id   bfe9e153dd370179d0402f8233c70bd9
#
_cell.length_a   1.000
_cell.length_b   1.000
_cell.length_c   1.000
_cell.angle_alpha   90.00
_cell.angle_beta   90.00
_cell.angle_gamma   90.00
#
_symmetry.space_group_name_H-M   'P 1'
#
loop_
_entity.id
_entity.type
_entity.pdbx_description
1 polymer ?
#
loop_
_entity_poly.entity_id
_entity_poly.type
_entity_poly.pdbx_seq_one_letter_code
_entity_poly.pdbx_strand_id
1 'polypeptide(L)'
;MQDLSGFSVPKGFRGGNDIKVQLWWAVQATIFAWSPQVLYRWRAFLLRLFGAKIGKNVVIRPSVKITYPWKLTLGDYAWVGDDVNLYTLGEITIGAHSVISQKSYLCTGSHDHASQHFTINATPIVIGEKCWLATDVFVAPGVTIGDGTVVGARSSVFKSLPANVVCRGNPAVVIRERVETE
;
A
#
# COMPACT_ATOMS: atom_id res chain seq x y z
N MET A 1 -23.10 -19.40 -7.84
CA MET A 1 -23.00 -18.70 -6.55
C MET A 1 -21.87 -19.31 -5.75
N GLN A 2 -21.14 -18.49 -5.00
CA GLN A 2 -20.02 -18.94 -4.16
C GLN A 2 -20.49 -19.78 -2.97
N ASP A 3 -19.68 -20.77 -2.60
CA ASP A 3 -19.82 -21.56 -1.39
C ASP A 3 -18.58 -21.37 -0.51
N LEU A 4 -18.73 -20.60 0.57
CA LEU A 4 -17.62 -20.27 1.47
C LEU A 4 -17.25 -21.39 2.43
N SER A 5 -18.04 -22.49 2.51
CA SER A 5 -17.69 -23.66 3.34
C SER A 5 -16.41 -24.35 2.86
N GLY A 6 -16.11 -24.25 1.55
CA GLY A 6 -14.88 -24.75 0.93
C GLY A 6 -13.75 -23.73 0.84
N PHE A 7 -13.92 -22.50 1.37
CA PHE A 7 -12.88 -21.48 1.30
C PHE A 7 -11.67 -21.84 2.15
N SER A 8 -10.49 -21.72 1.55
CA SER A 8 -9.22 -21.87 2.28
C SER A 8 -8.19 -20.89 1.74
N VAL A 9 -7.35 -20.38 2.62
CA VAL A 9 -6.21 -19.55 2.22
C VAL A 9 -5.10 -20.46 1.71
N PRO A 10 -4.57 -20.27 0.51
CA PRO A 10 -3.51 -21.12 -0.05
C PRO A 10 -2.28 -21.18 0.86
N LYS A 11 -1.66 -22.35 0.95
CA LYS A 11 -0.42 -22.53 1.73
C LYS A 11 0.65 -21.56 1.26
N GLY A 12 1.28 -20.85 2.19
CA GLY A 12 2.33 -19.86 1.88
C GLY A 12 1.82 -18.50 1.40
N PHE A 13 0.53 -18.31 1.19
CA PHE A 13 -0.06 -17.05 0.71
C PHE A 13 0.33 -15.84 1.57
N ARG A 14 0.40 -16.00 2.89
CA ARG A 14 0.78 -14.93 3.82
C ARG A 14 2.27 -14.56 3.75
N GLY A 15 3.14 -15.45 3.22
CA GLY A 15 4.60 -15.25 3.16
C GLY A 15 5.31 -15.28 4.53
N GLY A 16 4.61 -15.69 5.58
CA GLY A 16 5.11 -15.88 6.95
C GLY A 16 4.31 -16.95 7.67
N ASN A 17 4.87 -17.51 8.74
CA ASN A 17 4.14 -18.44 9.59
C ASN A 17 3.11 -17.71 10.47
N ASP A 18 2.16 -18.45 11.03
CA ASP A 18 1.05 -17.86 11.79
C ASP A 18 1.52 -17.10 13.03
N ILE A 19 2.59 -17.55 13.68
CA ILE A 19 3.18 -16.87 14.85
C ILE A 19 3.69 -15.49 14.45
N LYS A 20 4.43 -15.37 13.35
CA LYS A 20 4.93 -14.09 12.82
C LYS A 20 3.78 -13.14 12.50
N VAL A 21 2.71 -13.66 11.89
CA VAL A 21 1.52 -12.88 11.56
C VAL A 21 0.86 -12.32 12.82
N GLN A 22 0.59 -13.17 13.81
CA GLN A 22 -0.05 -12.75 15.07
C GLN A 22 0.82 -11.76 15.85
N LEU A 23 2.13 -12.02 15.91
CA LEU A 23 3.07 -11.11 16.57
C LEU A 23 3.09 -9.73 15.90
N TRP A 24 3.11 -9.68 14.56
CA TRP A 24 3.03 -8.41 13.87
C TRP A 24 1.73 -7.65 14.17
N TRP A 25 0.60 -8.32 14.12
CA TRP A 25 -0.69 -7.67 14.42
C TRP A 25 -0.77 -7.15 15.85
N ALA A 26 -0.22 -7.86 16.82
CA ALA A 26 -0.12 -7.39 18.19
C ALA A 26 0.81 -6.15 18.30
N VAL A 27 1.97 -6.17 17.66
CA VAL A 27 2.92 -5.04 17.61
C VAL A 27 2.28 -3.83 16.93
N GLN A 28 1.58 -4.04 15.81
CA GLN A 28 0.90 -2.96 15.09
C GLN A 28 -0.20 -2.32 15.93
N ALA A 29 -1.00 -3.12 16.61
CA ALA A 29 -2.12 -2.63 17.44
C ALA A 29 -1.68 -1.92 18.71
N THR A 30 -0.42 -2.07 19.14
CA THR A 30 0.12 -1.55 20.40
C THR A 30 1.26 -0.56 20.15
N ILE A 31 2.50 -1.01 20.26
CA ILE A 31 3.70 -0.15 20.26
C ILE A 31 3.97 0.60 18.95
N PHE A 32 3.38 0.15 17.84
CA PHE A 32 3.42 0.90 16.59
C PHE A 32 2.36 2.02 16.61
N ALA A 33 1.08 1.67 16.79
CA ALA A 33 -0.03 2.62 16.72
C ALA A 33 -0.03 3.67 17.86
N TRP A 34 0.44 3.31 19.05
CA TRP A 34 0.47 4.21 20.21
C TRP A 34 1.76 5.01 20.31
N SER A 35 2.68 4.83 19.37
CA SER A 35 3.93 5.59 19.36
C SER A 35 3.68 7.07 19.07
N PRO A 36 4.34 8.00 19.79
CA PRO A 36 4.29 9.42 19.47
C PRO A 36 4.58 9.72 18.01
N GLN A 37 3.89 10.69 17.44
CA GLN A 37 3.94 11.00 16.00
C GLN A 37 5.37 11.20 15.49
N VAL A 38 6.23 11.87 16.24
CA VAL A 38 7.62 12.18 15.85
C VAL A 38 8.55 10.96 15.79
N LEU A 39 8.13 9.81 16.31
CA LEU A 39 8.94 8.59 16.34
C LEU A 39 8.92 7.82 14.99
N TYR A 40 9.17 8.51 13.87
CA TYR A 40 9.22 7.90 12.52
C TYR A 40 10.28 6.80 12.44
N ARG A 41 11.47 7.01 13.02
CA ARG A 41 12.57 6.04 13.03
C ARG A 41 12.20 4.77 13.79
N TRP A 42 11.43 4.87 14.86
CA TRP A 42 10.92 3.72 15.62
C TRP A 42 10.00 2.86 14.77
N ARG A 43 9.03 3.45 14.11
CA ARG A 43 8.11 2.71 13.22
C ARG A 43 8.85 2.06 12.05
N ALA A 44 9.79 2.77 11.44
CA ALA A 44 10.65 2.21 10.40
C ALA A 44 11.50 1.04 10.90
N PHE A 45 12.03 1.12 12.14
CA PHE A 45 12.76 0.03 12.78
C PHE A 45 11.87 -1.20 12.99
N LEU A 46 10.67 -1.04 13.55
CA LEU A 46 9.72 -2.14 13.74
C LEU A 46 9.38 -2.82 12.41
N LEU A 47 9.12 -2.05 11.36
CA LEU A 47 8.81 -2.59 10.05
C LEU A 47 9.99 -3.40 9.48
N ARG A 48 11.23 -2.91 9.61
CA ARG A 48 12.44 -3.65 9.18
C ARG A 48 12.62 -4.95 9.97
N LEU A 49 12.35 -4.91 11.28
CA LEU A 49 12.44 -6.10 12.14
C LEU A 49 11.49 -7.20 11.65
N PHE A 50 10.33 -6.83 11.13
CA PHE A 50 9.36 -7.76 10.54
C PHE A 50 9.60 -8.05 9.06
N GLY A 51 10.67 -7.52 8.46
CA GLY A 51 11.12 -7.87 7.11
C GLY A 51 10.70 -6.91 6.00
N ALA A 52 10.17 -5.73 6.33
CA ALA A 52 9.95 -4.67 5.33
C ALA A 52 11.28 -4.06 4.86
N LYS A 53 11.34 -3.69 3.59
CA LYS A 53 12.45 -2.93 3.02
C LYS A 53 12.13 -1.44 3.12
N ILE A 54 12.72 -0.75 4.07
CA ILE A 54 12.44 0.67 4.34
C ILE A 54 13.69 1.49 4.10
N GLY A 55 13.61 2.47 3.22
CA GLY A 55 14.68 3.42 2.91
C GLY A 55 15.04 4.40 4.02
N LYS A 56 15.83 5.41 3.71
CA LYS A 56 16.27 6.46 4.64
C LYS A 56 15.18 7.51 4.79
N ASN A 57 15.07 8.12 5.98
CA ASN A 57 14.21 9.27 6.27
C ASN A 57 12.73 9.10 5.84
N VAL A 58 12.22 7.87 5.90
CA VAL A 58 10.83 7.56 5.59
C VAL A 58 9.93 8.08 6.72
N VAL A 59 8.84 8.73 6.36
CA VAL A 59 7.81 9.22 7.29
C VAL A 59 6.61 8.27 7.23
N ILE A 60 6.31 7.62 8.35
CA ILE A 60 5.15 6.72 8.46
C ILE A 60 4.35 7.18 9.68
N ARG A 61 3.07 7.47 9.49
CA ARG A 61 2.18 7.88 10.57
C ARG A 61 1.80 6.70 11.47
N PRO A 62 1.49 6.92 12.75
CA PRO A 62 1.18 5.83 13.69
C PRO A 62 -0.13 5.09 13.35
N SER A 63 -1.09 5.75 12.70
CA SER A 63 -2.37 5.18 12.31
C SER A 63 -2.33 4.35 11.01
N VAL A 64 -1.17 4.24 10.36
CA VAL A 64 -1.00 3.43 9.14
C VAL A 64 -1.23 1.96 9.45
N LYS A 65 -2.03 1.29 8.61
CA LYS A 65 -2.30 -0.14 8.69
C LYS A 65 -1.53 -0.89 7.61
N ILE A 66 -0.78 -1.93 8.02
CA ILE A 66 0.04 -2.76 7.13
C ILE A 66 -0.26 -4.23 7.45
N THR A 67 -0.78 -4.97 6.48
CA THR A 67 -1.18 -6.37 6.73
C THR A 67 0.02 -7.28 6.95
N TYR A 68 1.00 -7.24 6.02
CA TYR A 68 2.22 -8.05 6.07
C TYR A 68 3.45 -7.20 5.73
N PRO A 69 4.23 -6.73 6.71
CA PRO A 69 5.39 -5.86 6.49
C PRO A 69 6.45 -6.45 5.55
N TRP A 70 6.66 -7.76 5.59
CA TRP A 70 7.62 -8.46 4.72
C TRP A 70 7.29 -8.43 3.23
N LYS A 71 6.12 -7.89 2.86
CA LYS A 71 5.70 -7.63 1.48
C LYS A 71 5.69 -6.13 1.14
N LEU A 72 6.32 -5.29 1.97
CA LEU A 72 6.35 -3.84 1.80
C LEU A 72 7.77 -3.35 1.50
N THR A 73 7.88 -2.52 0.46
CA THR A 73 9.09 -1.76 0.13
C THR A 73 8.73 -0.28 0.07
N LEU A 74 9.46 0.55 0.83
CA LEU A 74 9.38 2.02 0.79
C LEU A 74 10.75 2.58 0.45
N GLY A 75 10.83 3.39 -0.60
CA GLY A 75 12.05 4.09 -1.02
C GLY A 75 12.44 5.22 -0.07
N ASP A 76 13.60 5.81 -0.29
CA ASP A 76 14.11 6.91 0.51
C ASP A 76 13.15 8.10 0.49
N TYR A 77 12.96 8.76 1.65
CA TYR A 77 12.09 9.94 1.80
C TYR A 77 10.62 9.72 1.43
N ALA A 78 10.15 8.48 1.32
CA ALA A 78 8.74 8.20 1.10
C ALA A 78 7.90 8.59 2.33
N TRP A 79 6.70 9.14 2.09
CA TRP A 79 5.76 9.53 3.13
C TRP A 79 4.47 8.72 3.05
N VAL A 80 4.03 8.21 4.20
CA VAL A 80 2.76 7.49 4.35
C VAL A 80 1.94 8.18 5.44
N GLY A 81 0.83 8.78 5.01
CA GLY A 81 -0.05 9.63 5.81
C GLY A 81 -0.93 8.86 6.79
N ASP A 82 -1.71 9.61 7.56
CA ASP A 82 -2.61 9.05 8.57
C ASP A 82 -3.69 8.17 7.94
N ASP A 83 -4.04 7.09 8.62
CA ASP A 83 -5.09 6.14 8.23
C ASP A 83 -4.91 5.51 6.84
N VAL A 84 -3.72 5.58 6.25
CA VAL A 84 -3.40 4.85 5.03
C VAL A 84 -3.45 3.35 5.31
N ASN A 85 -4.09 2.61 4.42
CA ASN A 85 -4.13 1.16 4.47
C ASN A 85 -3.27 0.58 3.34
N LEU A 86 -2.17 -0.08 3.72
CA LEU A 86 -1.33 -0.87 2.84
C LEU A 86 -1.73 -2.35 2.98
N TYR A 87 -2.73 -2.75 2.19
CA TYR A 87 -3.27 -4.12 2.23
C TYR A 87 -2.36 -5.07 1.46
N THR A 88 -1.24 -5.41 2.10
CA THR A 88 -0.11 -6.15 1.54
C THR A 88 -0.35 -7.67 1.49
N LEU A 89 -1.45 -8.14 0.92
CA LEU A 89 -1.62 -9.56 0.58
C LEU A 89 -0.66 -9.98 -0.54
N GLY A 90 -0.44 -9.10 -1.53
CA GLY A 90 0.67 -9.09 -2.48
C GLY A 90 1.72 -8.06 -2.09
N GLU A 91 2.75 -7.91 -2.88
CA GLU A 91 3.79 -6.91 -2.67
C GLU A 91 3.29 -5.49 -2.96
N ILE A 92 3.70 -4.53 -2.13
CA ILE A 92 3.54 -3.10 -2.39
C ILE A 92 4.93 -2.47 -2.40
N THR A 93 5.26 -1.81 -3.50
CA THR A 93 6.47 -1.00 -3.64
C THR A 93 6.07 0.47 -3.82
N ILE A 94 6.66 1.35 -3.02
CA ILE A 94 6.50 2.81 -3.13
C ILE A 94 7.89 3.40 -3.30
N GLY A 95 8.11 4.07 -4.43
CA GLY A 95 9.39 4.66 -4.82
C GLY A 95 9.82 5.83 -3.93
N ALA A 96 11.06 6.27 -4.11
CA ALA A 96 11.64 7.36 -3.35
C ALA A 96 10.89 8.68 -3.59
N HIS A 97 10.84 9.54 -2.54
CA HIS A 97 10.18 10.84 -2.59
C HIS A 97 8.68 10.81 -2.92
N SER A 98 8.04 9.65 -2.84
CA SER A 98 6.61 9.52 -3.09
C SER A 98 5.79 9.72 -1.82
N VAL A 99 4.62 10.33 -1.99
CA VAL A 99 3.70 10.67 -0.90
C VAL A 99 2.37 9.96 -1.09
N ILE A 100 2.00 9.16 -0.12
CA ILE A 100 0.67 8.57 0.00
C ILE A 100 -0.07 9.34 1.08
N SER A 101 -1.00 10.19 0.68
CA SER A 101 -1.76 11.03 1.62
C SER A 101 -2.79 10.21 2.40
N GLN A 102 -3.28 10.82 3.46
CA GLN A 102 -4.16 10.21 4.46
C GLN A 102 -5.38 9.50 3.84
N LYS A 103 -5.82 8.43 4.52
CA LYS A 103 -6.98 7.60 4.18
C LYS A 103 -6.90 6.85 2.85
N SER A 104 -5.77 6.93 2.12
CA SER A 104 -5.60 6.17 0.88
C SER A 104 -5.53 4.67 1.16
N TYR A 105 -6.06 3.88 0.24
CA TYR A 105 -6.12 2.43 0.33
C TYR A 105 -5.43 1.79 -0.88
N LEU A 106 -4.30 1.13 -0.65
CA LEU A 106 -3.59 0.34 -1.66
C LEU A 106 -3.96 -1.14 -1.46
N CYS A 107 -4.81 -1.67 -2.34
CA CYS A 107 -5.39 -3.01 -2.21
C CYS A 107 -4.72 -3.98 -3.18
N THR A 108 -3.87 -4.88 -2.68
CA THR A 108 -3.28 -5.92 -3.54
C THR A 108 -4.13 -7.19 -3.64
N GLY A 109 -5.12 -7.33 -2.76
CA GLY A 109 -5.95 -8.53 -2.67
C GLY A 109 -7.22 -8.47 -3.49
N SER A 110 -7.63 -9.60 -4.03
CA SER A 110 -8.92 -9.79 -4.70
C SER A 110 -9.39 -11.23 -4.54
N HIS A 111 -10.59 -11.51 -5.04
CA HIS A 111 -11.14 -12.86 -5.12
C HIS A 111 -11.58 -13.17 -6.55
N ASP A 112 -11.50 -14.44 -6.92
CA ASP A 112 -12.13 -14.91 -8.14
C ASP A 112 -13.63 -15.12 -7.88
N HIS A 113 -14.43 -14.16 -8.33
CA HIS A 113 -15.89 -14.17 -8.19
C HIS A 113 -16.57 -15.22 -9.08
N ALA A 114 -15.88 -15.77 -10.08
CA ALA A 114 -16.36 -16.86 -10.92
C ALA A 114 -16.12 -18.23 -10.28
N SER A 115 -15.17 -18.32 -9.34
CA SER A 115 -14.89 -19.55 -8.60
C SER A 115 -15.96 -19.83 -7.54
N GLN A 116 -16.48 -21.06 -7.50
CA GLN A 116 -17.38 -21.50 -6.45
C GLN A 116 -16.75 -21.37 -5.05
N HIS A 117 -15.44 -21.57 -4.94
CA HIS A 117 -14.70 -21.50 -3.68
C HIS A 117 -14.23 -20.07 -3.34
N PHE A 118 -14.61 -19.06 -4.13
CA PHE A 118 -14.25 -17.65 -3.91
C PHE A 118 -12.74 -17.48 -3.64
N THR A 119 -11.93 -18.11 -4.46
CA THR A 119 -10.49 -18.23 -4.28
C THR A 119 -9.84 -16.86 -4.15
N ILE A 120 -9.03 -16.68 -3.11
CA ILE A 120 -8.27 -15.45 -2.88
C ILE A 120 -7.04 -15.38 -3.79
N ASN A 121 -6.80 -14.20 -4.36
CA ASN A 121 -5.60 -13.90 -5.13
C ASN A 121 -5.00 -12.56 -4.68
N ALA A 122 -3.76 -12.29 -5.07
CA ALA A 122 -3.10 -11.04 -4.79
C ALA A 122 -2.14 -10.69 -5.91
N THR A 123 -2.21 -9.44 -6.37
CA THR A 123 -1.36 -8.92 -7.44
C THR A 123 -0.61 -7.68 -6.94
N PRO A 124 0.71 -7.57 -7.18
CA PRO A 124 1.52 -6.48 -6.65
C PRO A 124 1.06 -5.11 -7.14
N ILE A 125 1.30 -4.08 -6.30
CA ILE A 125 1.15 -2.67 -6.65
C ILE A 125 2.53 -2.02 -6.65
N VAL A 126 2.81 -1.23 -7.69
CA VAL A 126 4.04 -0.45 -7.81
C VAL A 126 3.69 1.03 -7.97
N ILE A 127 4.14 1.84 -7.03
CA ILE A 127 4.13 3.30 -7.12
C ILE A 127 5.56 3.74 -7.40
N GLY A 128 5.77 4.45 -8.49
CA GLY A 128 7.08 4.99 -8.88
C GLY A 128 7.65 6.02 -7.92
N GLU A 129 8.73 6.67 -8.32
CA GLU A 129 9.36 7.73 -7.56
C GLU A 129 8.64 9.07 -7.74
N LYS A 130 8.75 9.98 -6.74
CA LYS A 130 8.20 11.36 -6.80
C LYS A 130 6.70 11.42 -7.12
N CYS A 131 5.97 10.34 -6.87
CA CYS A 131 4.52 10.29 -7.02
C CYS A 131 3.81 10.97 -5.86
N TRP A 132 2.62 11.51 -6.14
CA TRP A 132 1.72 12.00 -5.09
C TRP A 132 0.32 11.43 -5.27
N LEU A 133 -0.07 10.54 -4.37
CA LEU A 133 -1.45 10.11 -4.21
C LEU A 133 -2.09 10.99 -3.16
N ALA A 134 -3.03 11.82 -3.58
CA ALA A 134 -3.74 12.73 -2.68
C ALA A 134 -4.69 11.97 -1.73
N THR A 135 -5.42 12.68 -0.90
CA THR A 135 -6.24 12.07 0.14
C THR A 135 -7.29 11.10 -0.42
N ASP A 136 -7.50 9.98 0.28
CA ASP A 136 -8.58 9.02 0.03
C ASP A 136 -8.55 8.41 -1.39
N VAL A 137 -7.34 8.12 -1.90
CA VAL A 137 -7.14 7.44 -3.19
C VAL A 137 -7.20 5.92 -2.99
N PHE A 138 -8.00 5.26 -3.83
CA PHE A 138 -8.01 3.80 -3.93
C PHE A 138 -7.13 3.34 -5.10
N VAL A 139 -6.27 2.34 -4.84
CA VAL A 139 -5.44 1.67 -5.87
C VAL A 139 -5.77 0.19 -5.91
N ALA A 140 -6.22 -0.30 -7.06
CA ALA A 140 -6.61 -1.69 -7.29
C ALA A 140 -5.41 -2.63 -7.44
N PRO A 141 -5.62 -3.95 -7.26
CA PRO A 141 -4.57 -4.96 -7.47
C PRO A 141 -3.96 -4.89 -8.88
N GLY A 142 -2.64 -5.06 -8.96
CA GLY A 142 -1.91 -5.12 -10.23
C GLY A 142 -1.60 -3.76 -10.88
N VAL A 143 -1.93 -2.67 -10.23
CA VAL A 143 -1.69 -1.33 -10.77
C VAL A 143 -0.23 -0.92 -10.59
N THR A 144 0.33 -0.35 -11.66
CA THR A 144 1.59 0.40 -11.64
C THR A 144 1.30 1.88 -11.91
N ILE A 145 1.80 2.77 -11.05
CA ILE A 145 1.76 4.23 -11.24
C ILE A 145 3.17 4.68 -11.56
N GLY A 146 3.37 5.25 -12.76
CA GLY A 146 4.68 5.72 -13.24
C GLY A 146 5.23 6.89 -12.44
N ASP A 147 6.54 7.10 -12.52
CA ASP A 147 7.25 8.14 -11.79
C ASP A 147 6.65 9.53 -12.00
N GLY A 148 6.72 10.38 -10.99
CA GLY A 148 6.25 11.74 -11.07
C GLY A 148 4.74 11.92 -11.20
N THR A 149 3.94 10.87 -11.16
CA THR A 149 2.49 10.96 -11.37
C THR A 149 1.76 11.45 -10.13
N VAL A 150 0.79 12.32 -10.34
CA VAL A 150 -0.11 12.85 -9.31
C VAL A 150 -1.50 12.27 -9.50
N VAL A 151 -2.07 11.70 -8.44
CA VAL A 151 -3.44 11.20 -8.42
C VAL A 151 -4.27 12.08 -7.49
N GLY A 152 -5.27 12.74 -8.05
CA GLY A 152 -6.18 13.63 -7.32
C GLY A 152 -6.98 12.93 -6.23
N ALA A 153 -7.41 13.69 -5.24
CA ALA A 153 -8.14 13.16 -4.09
C ALA A 153 -9.39 12.39 -4.50
N ARG A 154 -9.72 11.34 -3.73
CA ARG A 154 -10.89 10.47 -3.92
C ARG A 154 -10.95 9.78 -5.28
N SER A 155 -9.82 9.61 -5.94
CA SER A 155 -9.75 8.87 -7.20
C SER A 155 -9.65 7.37 -6.96
N SER A 156 -10.17 6.59 -7.91
CA SER A 156 -10.04 5.14 -7.92
C SER A 156 -9.22 4.69 -9.13
N VAL A 157 -8.03 4.13 -8.86
CA VAL A 157 -7.08 3.72 -9.89
C VAL A 157 -7.24 2.22 -10.13
N PHE A 158 -7.89 1.85 -11.23
CA PHE A 158 -8.10 0.45 -11.64
C PHE A 158 -7.18 -0.01 -12.77
N LYS A 159 -6.48 0.92 -13.43
CA LYS A 159 -5.52 0.65 -14.51
C LYS A 159 -4.23 1.38 -14.24
N SER A 160 -3.12 0.84 -14.73
CA SER A 160 -1.82 1.49 -14.62
C SER A 160 -1.82 2.86 -15.28
N LEU A 161 -1.09 3.80 -14.65
CA LEU A 161 -0.97 5.18 -15.09
C LEU A 161 0.45 5.44 -15.60
N PRO A 162 0.62 6.21 -16.68
CA PRO A 162 1.94 6.57 -17.18
C PRO A 162 2.68 7.51 -16.21
N ALA A 163 3.96 7.76 -16.47
CA ALA A 163 4.76 8.70 -15.69
C ALA A 163 4.41 10.16 -16.05
N ASN A 164 4.71 11.07 -15.09
CA ASN A 164 4.65 12.53 -15.27
C ASN A 164 3.28 13.07 -15.72
N VAL A 165 2.21 12.52 -15.18
CA VAL A 165 0.85 12.97 -15.47
C VAL A 165 0.09 13.36 -14.19
N VAL A 166 -0.97 14.13 -14.37
CA VAL A 166 -1.98 14.40 -13.33
C VAL A 166 -3.26 13.66 -13.70
N CYS A 167 -3.72 12.80 -12.80
CA CYS A 167 -4.90 11.96 -12.99
C CYS A 167 -5.96 12.27 -11.93
N ARG A 168 -7.24 12.05 -12.23
CA ARG A 168 -8.32 12.10 -11.24
C ARG A 168 -9.54 11.34 -11.69
N GLY A 169 -10.44 11.06 -10.77
CA GLY A 169 -11.77 10.50 -11.03
C GLY A 169 -11.93 9.04 -10.62
N ASN A 170 -13.12 8.52 -10.85
CA ASN A 170 -13.50 7.13 -10.60
C ASN A 170 -14.25 6.58 -11.83
N PRO A 171 -13.57 5.84 -12.74
CA PRO A 171 -12.13 5.50 -12.71
C PRO A 171 -11.23 6.72 -12.94
N ALA A 172 -10.00 6.68 -12.41
CA ALA A 172 -9.01 7.72 -12.63
C ALA A 172 -8.55 7.75 -14.09
N VAL A 173 -8.54 8.95 -14.67
CA VAL A 173 -8.11 9.21 -16.04
C VAL A 173 -7.06 10.33 -16.05
N VAL A 174 -6.19 10.33 -17.06
CA VAL A 174 -5.22 11.39 -17.28
C VAL A 174 -5.94 12.68 -17.64
N ILE A 175 -5.62 13.76 -16.94
CA ILE A 175 -6.19 15.10 -17.17
C ILE A 175 -5.20 16.00 -17.93
N ARG A 176 -3.93 15.89 -17.56
CA ARG A 176 -2.85 16.68 -18.17
C ARG A 176 -1.48 16.11 -17.80
N GLU A 177 -0.45 16.55 -18.45
CA GLU A 177 0.92 16.35 -18.03
C GLU A 177 1.22 17.09 -16.71
N ARG A 178 2.14 16.54 -15.91
CA ARG A 178 2.66 17.22 -14.73
C ARG A 178 3.77 18.18 -15.19
N VAL A 179 3.55 19.47 -15.00
CA VAL A 179 4.57 20.49 -15.24
C VAL A 179 5.30 20.76 -13.94
N GLU A 180 6.63 20.66 -13.94
CA GLU A 180 7.46 21.12 -12.82
C GLU A 180 7.54 22.65 -12.92
N THR A 181 7.22 23.35 -11.83
CA THR A 181 7.46 24.78 -11.64
C THR A 181 8.67 24.92 -10.73
N GLU A 182 9.61 25.78 -11.10
CA GLU A 182 10.77 26.15 -10.28
C GLU A 182 10.34 26.79 -8.94
#